data_ab503dd92537ba29c0fd41656c95c0c0
#
_entry.id   ab503dd92537ba29c0fd41656c95c0c0
#
_cell.length_a   1.000
_cell.length_b   1.000
_cell.length_c   1.000
_cell.angle_alpha   90.00
_cell.angle_beta   90.00
_cell.angle_gamma   90.00
#
_symmetry.space_group_name_H-M   'P 1'
#
loop_
_entity.id
_entity.type
_entity.pdbx_description
1 polymer ?
#
loop_
_entity_poly.entity_id
_entity_poly.type
_entity_poly.pdbx_seq_one_letter_code
_entity_poly.pdbx_strand_id
1 'polypeptide(L)'
;MENINIEYKSEIPKKSNHLKAEIVSFLNTEGGVIYLGVDDSGNIIEDKKSKYKEWEELLNNWIFNAFSPSIVELIELKIDKGFEIHIKKGNQKPYFYKDGEGFNSKGVYVRIGSSKRLASFEEIQRMIIANKAHEYETLASNIEELTFNYLKEKCNEKNITFDLYGLSPLRKDSKYNNAALLLSDQNPTISKFAVFQGEDVSIFLDKKEFRGSLIKQLDDISYFANLSNKKKIIISGKGQREEYLDIPEKALREAICNCYCHRDWTLSGDIKVEVYDDRSMIFSPGSIPNGLTLENIKNGMTAKRNQIIVSVLDKLEYIENYASGVRRIFKDYESFDKKPEYYISDNGVIVTLYNRNYIKNIDTQKITDIKYENRNDTQNDTQNDTQKNRIKIILDLVKEKPSITIKEICLKLKVSRPTIYRDMKYLKENNVLEYQGSSKKGKWIIKK
;
A
#
# COMPACT_ATOMS: atom_id res chain seq x y z
N MET A 1 16.51 -21.80 -17.29
CA MET A 1 16.08 -22.53 -16.07
C MET A 1 14.61 -22.31 -15.83
N GLU A 2 13.87 -23.38 -15.57
CA GLU A 2 12.45 -23.30 -15.17
C GLU A 2 12.27 -22.46 -13.91
N ASN A 3 11.19 -21.73 -13.84
CA ASN A 3 10.83 -20.88 -12.69
C ASN A 3 9.31 -20.72 -12.61
N ILE A 4 8.83 -19.80 -11.77
CA ILE A 4 7.39 -19.58 -11.57
C ILE A 4 6.65 -19.20 -12.87
N ASN A 5 7.34 -18.59 -13.84
CA ASN A 5 6.76 -18.10 -15.09
C ASN A 5 7.25 -18.86 -16.34
N ILE A 6 8.14 -19.85 -16.21
CA ILE A 6 8.74 -20.57 -17.33
C ILE A 6 8.72 -22.07 -17.07
N GLU A 7 8.25 -22.81 -18.08
CA GLU A 7 8.25 -24.29 -18.11
C GLU A 7 8.84 -24.80 -19.42
N TYR A 8 9.68 -25.83 -19.38
CA TYR A 8 10.30 -26.49 -20.55
C TYR A 8 9.72 -27.88 -20.77
N LYS A 9 9.43 -28.22 -22.01
CA LYS A 9 8.94 -29.56 -22.40
C LYS A 9 9.54 -29.97 -23.73
N SER A 10 10.12 -31.17 -23.77
CA SER A 10 10.67 -31.72 -24.99
C SER A 10 9.59 -32.09 -26.02
N GLU A 11 8.37 -32.39 -25.56
CA GLU A 11 7.21 -32.68 -26.42
C GLU A 11 5.91 -32.62 -25.62
N ILE A 12 4.77 -32.65 -26.28
CA ILE A 12 3.49 -32.84 -25.62
C ILE A 12 3.44 -34.19 -24.93
N PRO A 13 3.24 -34.28 -23.62
CA PRO A 13 3.22 -35.54 -22.89
C PRO A 13 2.15 -36.51 -23.44
N LYS A 14 2.45 -37.79 -23.48
CA LYS A 14 1.50 -38.85 -23.92
C LYS A 14 0.16 -38.73 -23.16
N LYS A 15 0.21 -38.44 -21.87
CA LYS A 15 -0.99 -38.09 -21.08
C LYS A 15 -1.23 -36.58 -21.19
N SER A 16 -2.10 -36.18 -22.11
CA SER A 16 -2.42 -34.75 -22.40
C SER A 16 -2.79 -33.94 -21.16
N ASN A 17 -3.38 -34.60 -20.16
CA ASN A 17 -3.77 -33.95 -18.90
C ASN A 17 -2.58 -33.35 -18.12
N HIS A 18 -1.35 -33.83 -18.31
CA HIS A 18 -0.17 -33.24 -17.69
C HIS A 18 0.11 -31.83 -18.21
N LEU A 19 0.00 -31.61 -19.53
CA LEU A 19 0.22 -30.29 -20.11
C LEU A 19 -0.98 -29.37 -19.86
N LYS A 20 -2.21 -29.88 -19.89
CA LYS A 20 -3.42 -29.13 -19.52
C LYS A 20 -3.34 -28.67 -18.09
N ALA A 21 -2.85 -29.49 -17.16
CA ALA A 21 -2.63 -29.08 -15.76
C ALA A 21 -1.55 -28.00 -15.60
N GLU A 22 -0.48 -27.99 -16.42
CA GLU A 22 0.48 -26.89 -16.46
C GLU A 22 -0.21 -25.59 -16.91
N ILE A 23 -0.93 -25.61 -18.01
CA ILE A 23 -1.69 -24.44 -18.50
C ILE A 23 -2.63 -23.90 -17.42
N VAL A 24 -3.40 -24.80 -16.77
CA VAL A 24 -4.29 -24.42 -15.66
C VAL A 24 -3.52 -23.78 -14.51
N SER A 25 -2.35 -24.33 -14.16
CA SER A 25 -1.55 -23.79 -13.05
C SER A 25 -1.06 -22.37 -13.33
N PHE A 26 -0.68 -22.03 -14.57
CA PHE A 26 -0.33 -20.67 -14.98
C PHE A 26 -1.55 -19.74 -14.97
N LEU A 27 -2.70 -20.17 -15.49
CA LEU A 27 -3.95 -19.39 -15.48
C LEU A 27 -4.38 -19.02 -14.07
N ASN A 28 -4.23 -19.94 -13.11
CA ASN A 28 -4.61 -19.74 -11.71
C ASN A 28 -3.57 -18.98 -10.89
N THR A 29 -2.36 -18.76 -11.42
CA THR A 29 -1.31 -17.97 -10.76
C THR A 29 -1.03 -16.67 -11.52
N GLU A 30 0.21 -16.43 -11.93
CA GLU A 30 0.65 -15.16 -12.53
C GLU A 30 0.76 -15.20 -14.06
N GLY A 31 0.39 -16.33 -14.68
CA GLY A 31 0.68 -16.56 -16.10
C GLY A 31 2.13 -16.95 -16.32
N GLY A 32 2.55 -17.08 -17.59
CA GLY A 32 3.90 -17.46 -17.96
C GLY A 32 4.01 -18.02 -19.37
N VAL A 33 5.10 -18.70 -19.65
CA VAL A 33 5.39 -19.29 -20.97
C VAL A 33 5.80 -20.76 -20.82
N ILE A 34 5.20 -21.62 -21.64
CA ILE A 34 5.65 -23.00 -21.80
C ILE A 34 6.36 -23.12 -23.16
N TYR A 35 7.61 -23.53 -23.12
CA TYR A 35 8.41 -23.82 -24.31
C TYR A 35 8.27 -25.30 -24.64
N LEU A 36 7.83 -25.62 -25.85
CA LEU A 36 7.75 -27.00 -26.38
C LEU A 36 8.87 -27.27 -27.37
N GLY A 37 9.34 -28.54 -27.40
CA GLY A 37 10.44 -28.94 -28.27
C GLY A 37 11.81 -28.46 -27.81
N VAL A 38 11.96 -28.25 -26.49
CA VAL A 38 13.21 -27.83 -25.87
C VAL A 38 13.69 -28.84 -24.83
N ASP A 39 15.00 -28.89 -24.57
CA ASP A 39 15.60 -29.65 -23.47
C ASP A 39 15.44 -28.92 -22.12
N ASP A 40 15.87 -29.53 -21.02
CA ASP A 40 15.79 -28.98 -19.67
C ASP A 40 16.65 -27.69 -19.49
N SER A 41 17.54 -27.39 -20.42
CA SER A 41 18.36 -26.19 -20.47
C SER A 41 17.73 -25.07 -21.31
N GLY A 42 16.64 -25.39 -22.04
CA GLY A 42 15.93 -24.47 -22.93
C GLY A 42 16.46 -24.44 -24.36
N ASN A 43 17.35 -25.39 -24.75
CA ASN A 43 17.84 -25.48 -26.11
C ASN A 43 16.81 -26.20 -27.00
N ILE A 44 16.64 -25.72 -28.23
CA ILE A 44 15.70 -26.31 -29.19
C ILE A 44 16.18 -27.67 -29.64
N ILE A 45 15.27 -28.64 -29.61
CA ILE A 45 15.49 -30.00 -30.14
C ILE A 45 15.04 -30.02 -31.62
N GLU A 46 15.99 -29.95 -32.54
CA GLU A 46 15.73 -29.77 -33.98
C GLU A 46 14.76 -30.81 -34.56
N ASP A 47 14.87 -32.08 -34.18
CA ASP A 47 14.00 -33.16 -34.67
C ASP A 47 12.50 -32.92 -34.30
N LYS A 48 12.22 -32.12 -33.31
CA LYS A 48 10.84 -31.83 -32.86
C LYS A 48 10.14 -30.75 -33.67
N LYS A 49 10.87 -29.99 -34.50
CA LYS A 49 10.29 -28.96 -35.36
C LYS A 49 9.26 -29.51 -36.36
N SER A 50 9.45 -30.74 -36.81
CA SER A 50 8.50 -31.41 -37.70
C SER A 50 7.11 -31.61 -37.09
N LYS A 51 6.99 -31.59 -35.75
CA LYS A 51 5.73 -31.75 -35.01
C LYS A 51 4.99 -30.46 -34.71
N TYR A 52 5.57 -29.27 -34.99
CA TYR A 52 5.00 -27.99 -34.58
C TYR A 52 3.59 -27.76 -35.13
N LYS A 53 3.33 -28.13 -36.37
CA LYS A 53 2.00 -28.01 -36.97
C LYS A 53 0.96 -28.91 -36.31
N GLU A 54 1.33 -30.15 -35.99
CA GLU A 54 0.47 -31.07 -35.24
C GLU A 54 0.17 -30.55 -33.85
N TRP A 55 1.18 -29.99 -33.16
CA TRP A 55 1.00 -29.44 -31.84
C TRP A 55 0.11 -28.20 -31.85
N GLU A 56 0.25 -27.33 -32.85
CA GLU A 56 -0.58 -26.14 -33.01
C GLU A 56 -2.05 -26.50 -33.18
N GLU A 57 -2.36 -27.46 -34.08
CA GLU A 57 -3.73 -27.93 -34.32
C GLU A 57 -4.34 -28.55 -33.03
N LEU A 58 -3.56 -29.36 -32.31
CA LEU A 58 -3.99 -29.98 -31.07
C LEU A 58 -4.24 -28.95 -29.96
N LEU A 59 -3.33 -28.00 -29.78
CA LEU A 59 -3.44 -26.98 -28.77
C LEU A 59 -4.59 -26.02 -29.07
N ASN A 60 -4.80 -25.62 -30.31
CA ASN A 60 -5.95 -24.82 -30.72
C ASN A 60 -7.27 -25.53 -30.38
N ASN A 61 -7.38 -26.80 -30.63
CA ASN A 61 -8.56 -27.58 -30.24
C ASN A 61 -8.75 -27.59 -28.70
N TRP A 62 -7.67 -27.74 -27.91
CA TRP A 62 -7.79 -27.68 -26.46
C TRP A 62 -8.18 -26.29 -25.96
N ILE A 63 -7.60 -25.22 -26.51
CA ILE A 63 -7.90 -23.82 -26.13
C ILE A 63 -9.39 -23.55 -26.28
N PHE A 64 -10.01 -24.02 -27.35
CA PHE A 64 -11.44 -23.82 -27.59
C PHE A 64 -12.33 -24.72 -26.73
N ASN A 65 -11.94 -25.95 -26.47
CA ASN A 65 -12.89 -26.97 -26.00
C ASN A 65 -12.56 -27.53 -24.61
N ALA A 66 -11.30 -27.57 -24.21
CA ALA A 66 -10.88 -28.39 -23.08
C ALA A 66 -10.86 -27.70 -21.73
N PHE A 67 -11.03 -26.38 -21.69
CA PHE A 67 -10.91 -25.61 -20.44
C PHE A 67 -12.23 -24.93 -20.04
N SER A 68 -12.35 -24.64 -18.76
CA SER A 68 -13.41 -23.85 -18.18
C SER A 68 -12.86 -23.01 -17.01
N PRO A 69 -13.19 -21.72 -16.89
CA PRO A 69 -13.81 -20.87 -17.94
C PRO A 69 -13.01 -20.84 -19.26
N SER A 70 -13.59 -20.20 -20.32
CA SER A 70 -12.89 -20.08 -21.60
C SER A 70 -11.54 -19.36 -21.47
N ILE A 71 -10.54 -19.85 -22.20
CA ILE A 71 -9.15 -19.34 -22.14
C ILE A 71 -8.68 -18.74 -23.46
N VAL A 72 -9.56 -18.61 -24.47
CA VAL A 72 -9.23 -18.21 -25.84
C VAL A 72 -8.46 -16.87 -25.90
N GLU A 73 -8.84 -15.90 -25.08
CA GLU A 73 -8.19 -14.58 -25.04
C GLU A 73 -6.94 -14.54 -24.14
N LEU A 74 -6.69 -15.62 -23.41
CA LEU A 74 -5.62 -15.71 -22.43
C LEU A 74 -4.40 -16.47 -22.92
N ILE A 75 -4.49 -17.16 -24.06
CA ILE A 75 -3.40 -17.94 -24.65
C ILE A 75 -3.06 -17.46 -26.04
N GLU A 76 -1.76 -17.31 -26.29
CA GLU A 76 -1.18 -16.97 -27.57
C GLU A 76 -0.10 -18.02 -27.90
N LEU A 77 -0.21 -18.66 -29.09
CA LEU A 77 0.80 -19.58 -29.59
C LEU A 77 1.77 -18.82 -30.51
N LYS A 78 3.08 -18.96 -30.28
CA LYS A 78 4.14 -18.36 -31.12
C LYS A 78 5.08 -19.45 -31.64
N ILE A 79 5.31 -19.43 -32.96
CA ILE A 79 6.09 -20.43 -33.68
C ILE A 79 7.15 -19.72 -34.56
N ASP A 80 8.05 -18.97 -33.91
CA ASP A 80 9.13 -18.28 -34.64
C ASP A 80 10.44 -19.05 -34.56
N LYS A 81 11.17 -18.88 -33.45
CA LYS A 81 12.45 -19.57 -33.20
C LYS A 81 12.26 -20.91 -32.49
N GLY A 82 11.13 -21.13 -31.84
CA GLY A 82 10.71 -22.30 -31.08
C GLY A 82 9.19 -22.36 -31.03
N PHE A 83 8.63 -23.32 -30.30
CA PHE A 83 7.20 -23.37 -30.05
C PHE A 83 6.90 -22.86 -28.63
N GLU A 84 6.21 -21.75 -28.51
CA GLU A 84 5.92 -21.09 -27.26
C GLU A 84 4.42 -21.00 -27.02
N ILE A 85 3.98 -21.34 -25.81
CA ILE A 85 2.62 -21.14 -25.33
C ILE A 85 2.66 -19.99 -24.30
N HIS A 86 2.27 -18.80 -24.72
CA HIS A 86 2.15 -17.64 -23.84
C HIS A 86 0.81 -17.66 -23.12
N ILE A 87 0.82 -17.67 -21.80
CA ILE A 87 -0.37 -17.82 -20.95
C ILE A 87 -0.47 -16.56 -20.08
N LYS A 88 -1.53 -15.79 -20.26
CA LYS A 88 -1.85 -14.66 -19.40
C LYS A 88 -2.44 -15.14 -18.07
N LYS A 89 -2.27 -14.36 -17.01
CA LYS A 89 -2.96 -14.56 -15.73
C LYS A 89 -4.47 -14.58 -15.97
N GLY A 90 -5.15 -15.61 -15.51
CA GLY A 90 -6.59 -15.72 -15.62
C GLY A 90 -7.32 -14.75 -14.67
N ASN A 91 -8.43 -14.19 -15.15
CA ASN A 91 -9.28 -13.23 -14.41
C ASN A 91 -10.59 -13.83 -13.87
N GLN A 92 -10.92 -15.08 -14.27
CA GLN A 92 -12.13 -15.80 -13.84
C GLN A 92 -11.78 -17.10 -13.10
N LYS A 93 -10.84 -17.03 -12.17
CA LYS A 93 -10.39 -18.18 -11.37
C LYS A 93 -11.52 -18.76 -10.52
N PRO A 94 -11.56 -20.08 -10.29
CA PRO A 94 -10.58 -21.09 -10.70
C PRO A 94 -10.78 -21.59 -12.13
N TYR A 95 -9.69 -21.71 -12.88
CA TYR A 95 -9.65 -22.43 -14.16
C TYR A 95 -9.39 -23.90 -13.93
N PHE A 96 -9.96 -24.75 -14.78
CA PHE A 96 -9.75 -26.21 -14.80
C PHE A 96 -9.93 -26.76 -16.21
N TYR A 97 -9.42 -27.96 -16.47
CA TYR A 97 -9.71 -28.65 -17.74
C TYR A 97 -10.90 -29.62 -17.59
N LYS A 98 -11.75 -29.72 -18.62
CA LYS A 98 -13.05 -30.41 -18.59
C LYS A 98 -12.94 -31.94 -18.61
N ASP A 99 -11.95 -32.47 -19.33
CA ASP A 99 -11.70 -33.88 -19.44
C ASP A 99 -10.77 -34.35 -18.33
N GLY A 100 -11.28 -35.10 -17.39
CA GLY A 100 -10.53 -35.56 -16.23
C GLY A 100 -11.22 -35.21 -14.91
N GLU A 101 -10.50 -34.55 -14.03
CA GLU A 101 -10.99 -34.28 -12.66
C GLU A 101 -12.12 -33.22 -12.59
N GLY A 102 -12.29 -32.41 -13.63
CA GLY A 102 -13.33 -31.38 -13.69
C GLY A 102 -13.18 -30.32 -12.62
N PHE A 103 -14.31 -29.72 -12.22
CA PHE A 103 -14.34 -28.71 -11.15
C PHE A 103 -14.47 -29.39 -9.77
N ASN A 104 -13.35 -29.84 -9.26
CA ASN A 104 -13.22 -30.38 -7.92
C ASN A 104 -11.81 -30.06 -7.37
N SER A 105 -11.54 -30.45 -6.13
CA SER A 105 -10.24 -30.21 -5.52
C SER A 105 -9.05 -30.86 -6.25
N LYS A 106 -9.30 -31.84 -7.12
CA LYS A 106 -8.26 -32.53 -7.90
C LYS A 106 -8.04 -31.93 -9.28
N GLY A 107 -8.98 -31.11 -9.78
CA GLY A 107 -8.91 -30.52 -11.13
C GLY A 107 -8.32 -29.10 -11.18
N VAL A 108 -8.16 -28.44 -10.05
CA VAL A 108 -7.65 -27.08 -9.97
C VAL A 108 -6.18 -27.08 -9.56
N TYR A 109 -5.32 -26.59 -10.45
CA TYR A 109 -3.86 -26.53 -10.24
C TYR A 109 -3.39 -25.09 -10.06
N VAL A 110 -2.38 -24.91 -9.20
CA VAL A 110 -1.63 -23.67 -8.97
C VAL A 110 -0.14 -23.92 -9.05
N ARG A 111 0.68 -22.89 -9.23
CA ARG A 111 2.14 -23.00 -9.22
C ARG A 111 2.75 -22.54 -7.90
N ILE A 112 3.82 -23.25 -7.51
CA ILE A 112 4.73 -22.80 -6.45
C ILE A 112 6.15 -23.04 -6.99
N GLY A 113 6.93 -21.95 -7.14
CA GLY A 113 8.22 -22.01 -7.80
C GLY A 113 8.08 -22.54 -9.24
N SER A 114 8.88 -23.54 -9.62
CA SER A 114 8.85 -24.17 -10.94
C SER A 114 7.84 -25.33 -11.07
N SER A 115 7.08 -25.66 -10.02
CA SER A 115 6.24 -26.86 -10.01
C SER A 115 4.76 -26.53 -9.89
N LYS A 116 3.91 -27.27 -10.61
CA LYS A 116 2.47 -27.27 -10.40
C LYS A 116 2.09 -28.16 -9.21
N ARG A 117 1.05 -27.78 -8.48
CA ARG A 117 0.38 -28.62 -7.48
C ARG A 117 -1.13 -28.43 -7.52
N LEU A 118 -1.84 -29.36 -6.91
CA LEU A 118 -3.26 -29.17 -6.65
C LEU A 118 -3.49 -28.01 -5.71
N ALA A 119 -4.49 -27.19 -6.00
CA ALA A 119 -4.95 -26.15 -5.10
C ALA A 119 -5.61 -26.76 -3.85
N SER A 120 -5.39 -26.18 -2.67
CA SER A 120 -6.14 -26.57 -1.47
C SER A 120 -7.60 -26.14 -1.57
N PHE A 121 -8.43 -26.75 -0.72
CA PHE A 121 -9.84 -26.38 -0.66
C PHE A 121 -10.02 -24.88 -0.34
N GLU A 122 -9.24 -24.35 0.58
CA GLU A 122 -9.26 -22.94 0.98
C GLU A 122 -8.80 -22.02 -0.18
N GLU A 123 -7.84 -22.47 -0.99
CA GLU A 123 -7.41 -21.71 -2.18
C GLU A 123 -8.50 -21.70 -3.25
N ILE A 124 -9.15 -22.83 -3.49
CA ILE A 124 -10.30 -22.90 -4.42
C ILE A 124 -11.43 -22.02 -3.93
N GLN A 125 -11.79 -22.08 -2.65
CA GLN A 125 -12.80 -21.19 -2.07
C GLN A 125 -12.42 -19.72 -2.26
N ARG A 126 -11.16 -19.35 -1.99
CA ARG A 126 -10.69 -17.98 -2.23
C ARG A 126 -10.81 -17.56 -3.69
N MET A 127 -10.47 -18.44 -4.64
CA MET A 127 -10.61 -18.15 -6.08
C MET A 127 -12.08 -17.95 -6.47
N ILE A 128 -12.99 -18.81 -5.97
CA ILE A 128 -14.44 -18.70 -6.22
C ILE A 128 -14.96 -17.39 -5.65
N ILE A 129 -14.60 -17.08 -4.42
CA ILE A 129 -15.05 -15.87 -3.73
C ILE A 129 -14.43 -14.62 -4.40
N ALA A 130 -13.18 -14.65 -4.78
CA ALA A 130 -12.53 -13.54 -5.50
C ALA A 130 -13.17 -13.30 -6.88
N ASN A 131 -13.57 -14.36 -7.59
CA ASN A 131 -14.36 -14.25 -8.82
C ASN A 131 -15.77 -13.69 -8.55
N LYS A 132 -16.32 -14.00 -7.37
CA LYS A 132 -17.58 -13.46 -6.85
C LYS A 132 -17.42 -12.23 -5.96
N ALA A 133 -16.22 -11.69 -5.81
CA ALA A 133 -15.96 -10.51 -4.97
C ALA A 133 -16.76 -9.28 -5.40
N HIS A 134 -17.22 -9.23 -6.66
CA HIS A 134 -18.24 -8.29 -7.12
C HIS A 134 -19.65 -8.59 -6.54
N GLU A 135 -19.86 -9.76 -6.01
CA GLU A 135 -21.15 -10.20 -5.48
C GLU A 135 -21.16 -10.33 -3.95
N TYR A 136 -19.99 -10.23 -3.26
CA TYR A 136 -19.93 -10.44 -1.80
C TYR A 136 -20.97 -9.62 -1.04
N GLU A 137 -21.13 -8.36 -1.39
CA GLU A 137 -22.08 -7.46 -0.74
C GLU A 137 -23.56 -7.88 -0.98
N THR A 138 -23.84 -8.59 -2.06
CA THR A 138 -25.21 -9.05 -2.39
C THR A 138 -25.55 -10.42 -1.81
N LEU A 139 -24.55 -11.17 -1.33
CA LEU A 139 -24.79 -12.46 -0.68
C LEU A 139 -25.57 -12.26 0.62
N ALA A 140 -26.44 -13.21 0.95
CA ALA A 140 -27.18 -13.18 2.19
C ALA A 140 -26.24 -13.17 3.41
N SER A 141 -26.52 -12.28 4.36
CA SER A 141 -25.89 -12.26 5.67
C SER A 141 -26.28 -13.50 6.48
N ASN A 142 -25.35 -13.99 7.27
CA ASN A 142 -25.60 -15.05 8.25
C ASN A 142 -26.22 -14.52 9.56
N ILE A 143 -26.38 -13.20 9.72
CA ILE A 143 -26.99 -12.54 10.87
C ILE A 143 -28.34 -12.00 10.44
N GLU A 144 -29.41 -12.45 11.12
CA GLU A 144 -30.81 -12.13 10.76
C GLU A 144 -31.25 -10.81 11.38
N GLU A 145 -30.74 -10.45 12.56
CA GLU A 145 -31.12 -9.22 13.27
C GLU A 145 -29.98 -8.19 13.19
N LEU A 146 -30.20 -7.11 12.43
CA LEU A 146 -29.28 -6.01 12.28
C LEU A 146 -29.89 -4.70 12.75
N THR A 147 -29.11 -3.88 13.44
CA THR A 147 -29.45 -2.51 13.80
C THR A 147 -28.55 -1.52 13.06
N PHE A 148 -29.05 -0.32 12.81
CA PHE A 148 -28.40 0.69 11.99
C PHE A 148 -28.42 2.05 12.68
N ASN A 149 -28.13 2.09 13.98
CA ASN A 149 -28.26 3.33 14.76
C ASN A 149 -27.31 4.41 14.22
N TYR A 150 -26.02 4.06 14.01
CA TYR A 150 -25.04 5.01 13.49
C TYR A 150 -25.36 5.46 12.05
N LEU A 151 -25.75 4.53 11.18
CA LEU A 151 -26.13 4.87 9.80
C LEU A 151 -27.36 5.78 9.75
N LYS A 152 -28.36 5.55 10.61
CA LYS A 152 -29.56 6.41 10.74
C LYS A 152 -29.19 7.82 11.20
N GLU A 153 -28.29 7.92 12.17
CA GLU A 153 -27.78 9.21 12.64
C GLU A 153 -27.14 9.99 11.48
N LYS A 154 -26.26 9.35 10.69
CA LYS A 154 -25.62 9.99 9.54
C LYS A 154 -26.59 10.37 8.42
N CYS A 155 -27.61 9.54 8.17
CA CYS A 155 -28.67 9.92 7.25
C CYS A 155 -29.43 11.17 7.73
N ASN A 156 -29.73 11.24 9.01
CA ASN A 156 -30.41 12.41 9.59
C ASN A 156 -29.59 13.69 9.49
N GLU A 157 -28.26 13.60 9.76
CA GLU A 157 -27.33 14.72 9.60
C GLU A 157 -27.34 15.29 8.17
N LYS A 158 -27.58 14.44 7.17
CA LYS A 158 -27.61 14.79 5.74
C LYS A 158 -29.04 15.05 5.21
N ASN A 159 -30.07 15.03 6.06
CA ASN A 159 -31.48 15.10 5.66
C ASN A 159 -31.88 14.00 4.63
N ILE A 160 -31.28 12.83 4.75
CA ILE A 160 -31.58 11.66 3.92
C ILE A 160 -32.51 10.74 4.71
N THR A 161 -33.64 10.35 4.10
CA THR A 161 -34.52 9.35 4.71
C THR A 161 -33.81 8.00 4.73
N PHE A 162 -33.67 7.43 5.93
CA PHE A 162 -33.15 6.06 6.06
C PHE A 162 -34.17 5.07 5.52
N ASP A 163 -33.82 4.42 4.41
CA ASP A 163 -34.59 3.34 3.82
C ASP A 163 -33.63 2.26 3.30
N LEU A 164 -33.84 1.03 3.72
CA LEU A 164 -33.01 -0.12 3.34
C LEU A 164 -33.03 -0.41 1.83
N TYR A 165 -34.06 0.02 1.13
CA TYR A 165 -34.20 -0.13 -0.33
C TYR A 165 -33.76 1.15 -1.06
N GLY A 166 -34.07 2.31 -0.51
CA GLY A 166 -33.79 3.61 -1.12
C GLY A 166 -32.31 4.03 -1.04
N LEU A 167 -31.62 3.69 0.05
CA LEU A 167 -30.17 3.94 0.17
C LEU A 167 -29.37 3.03 -0.77
N SER A 168 -29.71 1.77 -0.78
CA SER A 168 -29.19 0.71 -1.67
C SER A 168 -29.93 -0.59 -1.32
N PRO A 169 -29.94 -1.60 -2.19
CA PRO A 169 -30.62 -2.86 -1.89
C PRO A 169 -29.88 -3.63 -0.78
N LEU A 170 -30.08 -3.18 0.48
CA LEU A 170 -29.49 -3.81 1.66
C LEU A 170 -30.24 -5.07 2.10
N ARG A 171 -31.42 -5.30 1.52
CA ARG A 171 -32.26 -6.44 1.83
C ARG A 171 -32.81 -7.07 0.55
N LYS A 172 -32.74 -8.39 0.45
CA LYS A 172 -33.31 -9.19 -0.63
C LYS A 172 -34.04 -10.40 -0.02
N ASP A 173 -35.21 -10.71 -0.55
CA ASP A 173 -36.02 -11.87 -0.13
C ASP A 173 -36.19 -11.94 1.39
N SER A 174 -36.51 -10.81 2.03
CA SER A 174 -36.68 -10.65 3.48
C SER A 174 -35.40 -10.91 4.31
N LYS A 175 -34.23 -11.12 3.67
CA LYS A 175 -32.93 -11.30 4.34
C LYS A 175 -32.02 -10.11 4.09
N TYR A 176 -31.23 -9.77 5.09
CA TYR A 176 -30.15 -8.81 4.92
C TYR A 176 -29.02 -9.41 4.07
N ASN A 177 -28.33 -8.58 3.33
CA ASN A 177 -27.12 -8.96 2.62
C ASN A 177 -25.85 -8.55 3.41
N ASN A 178 -24.68 -8.96 2.91
CA ASN A 178 -23.41 -8.62 3.57
C ASN A 178 -23.11 -7.12 3.56
N ALA A 179 -23.59 -6.34 2.58
CA ALA A 179 -23.47 -4.89 2.64
C ALA A 179 -24.23 -4.32 3.84
N ALA A 180 -25.45 -4.83 4.10
CA ALA A 180 -26.21 -4.45 5.30
C ALA A 180 -25.45 -4.81 6.58
N LEU A 181 -24.89 -6.02 6.66
CA LEU A 181 -24.07 -6.44 7.81
C LEU A 181 -22.88 -5.48 8.05
N LEU A 182 -22.12 -5.15 7.01
CA LEU A 182 -20.98 -4.23 7.12
C LEU A 182 -21.39 -2.81 7.55
N LEU A 183 -22.56 -2.34 7.11
CA LEU A 183 -23.11 -1.03 7.46
C LEU A 183 -23.87 -1.01 8.79
N SER A 184 -24.14 -2.17 9.39
CA SER A 184 -24.86 -2.32 10.66
C SER A 184 -23.95 -2.11 11.88
N ASP A 185 -24.57 -1.94 13.04
CA ASP A 185 -23.86 -1.87 14.33
C ASP A 185 -23.20 -3.22 14.70
N GLN A 186 -23.66 -4.34 14.09
CA GLN A 186 -23.16 -5.70 14.27
C GLN A 186 -22.03 -6.08 13.32
N ASN A 187 -21.49 -5.16 12.54
CA ASN A 187 -20.37 -5.41 11.65
C ASN A 187 -19.21 -6.12 12.38
N PRO A 188 -18.80 -7.33 11.95
CA PRO A 188 -17.78 -8.11 12.64
C PRO A 188 -16.34 -7.64 12.35
N THR A 189 -16.16 -6.81 11.32
CA THR A 189 -14.84 -6.34 10.91
C THR A 189 -14.36 -5.20 11.80
N ILE A 190 -13.04 -5.03 11.86
CA ILE A 190 -12.40 -3.95 12.61
C ILE A 190 -11.46 -3.16 11.72
N SER A 191 -11.21 -1.91 12.11
CA SER A 191 -10.14 -1.10 11.55
C SER A 191 -9.14 -0.75 12.66
N LYS A 192 -7.87 -0.65 12.32
CA LYS A 192 -6.77 -0.41 13.25
C LYS A 192 -6.05 0.89 12.93
N PHE A 193 -5.66 1.58 13.98
CA PHE A 193 -4.88 2.81 13.90
C PHE A 193 -3.69 2.73 14.85
N ALA A 194 -2.53 3.20 14.40
CA ALA A 194 -1.34 3.28 15.23
C ALA A 194 -0.53 4.54 14.91
N VAL A 195 0.11 5.09 15.93
CA VAL A 195 1.13 6.14 15.82
C VAL A 195 2.43 5.60 16.37
N PHE A 196 3.48 5.67 15.56
CA PHE A 196 4.82 5.26 15.93
C PHE A 196 5.74 6.46 16.12
N GLN A 197 6.73 6.32 16.98
CA GLN A 197 7.84 7.26 17.10
C GLN A 197 8.94 6.88 16.11
N GLY A 198 9.42 7.84 15.32
CA GLY A 198 10.48 7.60 14.34
C GLY A 198 9.97 7.06 12.99
N GLU A 199 10.85 6.35 12.29
CA GLU A 199 10.61 5.81 10.95
C GLU A 199 10.26 4.31 10.97
N ASP A 200 10.28 3.65 12.13
CA ASP A 200 10.06 2.21 12.29
C ASP A 200 8.94 1.87 13.30
N VAL A 201 8.66 0.58 13.46
CA VAL A 201 7.58 0.06 14.31
C VAL A 201 7.98 -0.22 15.76
N SER A 202 9.17 0.22 16.20
CA SER A 202 9.74 -0.18 17.49
C SER A 202 9.01 0.42 18.68
N ILE A 203 8.48 1.65 18.55
CA ILE A 203 7.87 2.38 19.66
C ILE A 203 6.48 2.88 19.25
N PHE A 204 5.45 2.36 19.91
CA PHE A 204 4.07 2.87 19.79
C PHE A 204 3.88 4.09 20.68
N LEU A 205 3.35 5.18 20.11
CA LEU A 205 2.86 6.34 20.85
C LEU A 205 1.36 6.24 21.13
N ASP A 206 0.59 5.69 20.17
CA ASP A 206 -0.85 5.40 20.35
C ASP A 206 -1.26 4.19 19.52
N LYS A 207 -2.29 3.46 19.96
CA LYS A 207 -2.87 2.32 19.27
C LYS A 207 -4.36 2.23 19.57
N LYS A 208 -5.16 2.08 18.50
CA LYS A 208 -6.63 1.98 18.61
C LYS A 208 -7.20 0.93 17.67
N GLU A 209 -8.32 0.36 18.09
CA GLU A 209 -9.17 -0.51 17.28
C GLU A 209 -10.58 0.10 17.21
N PHE A 210 -11.12 0.18 16.01
CA PHE A 210 -12.45 0.71 15.75
C PHE A 210 -13.40 -0.42 15.35
N ARG A 211 -14.60 -0.42 15.92
CA ARG A 211 -15.63 -1.46 15.77
C ARG A 211 -17.00 -0.83 15.46
N GLY A 212 -17.96 -1.67 15.08
CA GLY A 212 -19.30 -1.26 14.72
C GLY A 212 -19.44 -0.94 13.24
N SER A 213 -20.45 -0.19 12.87
CA SER A 213 -20.73 0.16 11.47
C SER A 213 -19.49 0.60 10.72
N LEU A 214 -19.38 0.18 9.46
CA LEU A 214 -18.29 0.58 8.57
C LEU A 214 -18.17 2.12 8.48
N ILE A 215 -19.28 2.83 8.49
CA ILE A 215 -19.31 4.30 8.49
C ILE A 215 -18.68 4.85 9.78
N LYS A 216 -19.02 4.24 10.93
CA LYS A 216 -18.42 4.64 12.21
C LYS A 216 -16.92 4.41 12.23
N GLN A 217 -16.45 3.27 11.74
CA GLN A 217 -15.02 2.97 11.66
C GLN A 217 -14.30 3.96 10.74
N LEU A 218 -14.90 4.35 9.61
CA LEU A 218 -14.37 5.36 8.69
C LEU A 218 -14.25 6.74 9.37
N ASP A 219 -15.29 7.16 10.11
CA ASP A 219 -15.28 8.42 10.83
C ASP A 219 -14.21 8.42 11.93
N ASP A 220 -14.19 7.37 12.75
CA ASP A 220 -13.24 7.24 13.87
C ASP A 220 -11.78 7.25 13.35
N ILE A 221 -11.46 6.44 12.35
CA ILE A 221 -10.08 6.37 11.82
C ILE A 221 -9.66 7.68 11.15
N SER A 222 -10.59 8.34 10.44
CA SER A 222 -10.34 9.64 9.82
C SER A 222 -10.11 10.72 10.87
N TYR A 223 -10.89 10.72 11.94
CA TYR A 223 -10.71 11.65 13.06
C TYR A 223 -9.33 11.50 13.71
N PHE A 224 -8.93 10.27 14.06
CA PHE A 224 -7.63 10.02 14.69
C PHE A 224 -6.46 10.27 13.74
N ALA A 225 -6.61 9.97 12.45
CA ALA A 225 -5.60 10.27 11.43
C ALA A 225 -5.40 11.80 11.30
N ASN A 226 -6.48 12.58 11.27
CA ASN A 226 -6.40 14.03 11.23
C ASN A 226 -5.83 14.62 12.53
N LEU A 227 -6.19 14.07 13.69
CA LEU A 227 -5.65 14.51 14.98
C LEU A 227 -4.12 14.30 15.06
N SER A 228 -3.63 13.21 14.47
CA SER A 228 -2.19 12.86 14.42
C SER A 228 -1.44 13.60 13.31
N ASN A 229 -2.13 14.23 12.38
CA ASN A 229 -1.57 15.00 11.26
C ASN A 229 -1.16 16.39 11.74
N LYS A 230 0.10 16.53 12.16
CA LYS A 230 0.62 17.77 12.80
C LYS A 230 0.69 18.91 11.79
N LYS A 231 0.65 20.14 12.34
CA LYS A 231 0.82 21.39 11.59
C LYS A 231 2.18 22.01 11.87
N LYS A 232 2.90 22.35 10.82
CA LYS A 232 4.03 23.27 10.88
C LYS A 232 3.51 24.70 10.67
N ILE A 233 3.82 25.60 11.60
CA ILE A 233 3.42 27.01 11.54
C ILE A 233 4.68 27.84 11.33
N ILE A 234 4.71 28.66 10.27
CA ILE A 234 5.81 29.57 9.95
C ILE A 234 5.33 31.01 10.17
N ILE A 235 6.01 31.72 11.06
CA ILE A 235 5.81 33.14 11.30
C ILE A 235 6.90 33.88 10.51
N SER A 236 6.55 34.40 9.34
CA SER A 236 7.51 35.01 8.38
C SER A 236 7.66 36.52 8.50
N GLY A 237 7.09 37.16 9.54
CA GLY A 237 7.05 38.63 9.67
C GLY A 237 6.01 39.31 8.78
N LYS A 238 5.29 38.57 7.95
CA LYS A 238 4.05 39.03 7.28
C LYS A 238 2.89 38.97 8.24
N GLY A 239 1.88 39.79 8.07
CA GLY A 239 0.71 39.85 8.97
C GLY A 239 -0.10 38.56 9.08
N GLN A 240 0.11 37.61 8.18
CA GLN A 240 -0.49 36.28 8.19
C GLN A 240 0.57 35.21 8.36
N ARG A 241 0.32 34.22 9.23
CA ARG A 241 1.12 33.01 9.39
C ARG A 241 0.83 32.02 8.26
N GLU A 242 1.82 31.26 7.89
CA GLU A 242 1.68 30.17 6.93
C GLU A 242 1.58 28.84 7.71
N GLU A 243 0.58 28.01 7.40
CA GLU A 243 0.34 26.73 8.06
C GLU A 243 0.42 25.58 7.02
N TYR A 244 1.18 24.56 7.37
CA TYR A 244 1.39 23.38 6.51
C TYR A 244 1.15 22.12 7.33
N LEU A 245 0.13 21.33 6.97
CA LEU A 245 -0.07 19.99 7.53
C LEU A 245 1.07 19.05 7.08
N ASP A 246 1.42 18.08 7.91
CA ASP A 246 2.42 17.07 7.56
C ASP A 246 2.01 16.27 6.32
N ILE A 247 0.77 15.80 6.29
CA ILE A 247 0.15 15.14 5.14
C ILE A 247 -0.96 16.06 4.59
N PRO A 248 -1.06 16.31 3.28
CA PRO A 248 -2.18 17.04 2.70
C PRO A 248 -3.51 16.40 3.09
N GLU A 249 -4.43 17.21 3.66
CA GLU A 249 -5.68 16.73 4.24
C GLU A 249 -6.55 15.96 3.22
N LYS A 250 -6.67 16.50 2.00
CA LYS A 250 -7.44 15.85 0.93
C LYS A 250 -6.84 14.51 0.52
N ALA A 251 -5.50 14.41 0.43
CA ALA A 251 -4.83 13.17 0.09
C ALA A 251 -5.02 12.11 1.18
N LEU A 252 -4.93 12.49 2.46
CA LEU A 252 -5.15 11.59 3.60
C LEU A 252 -6.59 11.06 3.62
N ARG A 253 -7.58 11.96 3.51
CA ARG A 253 -9.00 11.61 3.45
C ARG A 253 -9.29 10.66 2.30
N GLU A 254 -8.81 10.97 1.10
CA GLU A 254 -9.05 10.19 -0.10
C GLU A 254 -8.44 8.79 0.00
N ALA A 255 -7.20 8.67 0.51
CA ALA A 255 -6.54 7.39 0.71
C ALA A 255 -7.30 6.50 1.72
N ILE A 256 -7.80 7.08 2.82
CA ILE A 256 -8.59 6.36 3.82
C ILE A 256 -9.94 5.92 3.23
N CYS A 257 -10.70 6.81 2.57
CA CYS A 257 -11.98 6.48 1.96
C CYS A 257 -11.83 5.35 0.91
N ASN A 258 -10.79 5.41 0.08
CA ASN A 258 -10.52 4.39 -0.93
C ASN A 258 -10.31 3.00 -0.33
N CYS A 259 -9.75 2.89 0.88
CA CYS A 259 -9.62 1.61 1.57
C CYS A 259 -10.98 0.96 1.83
N TYR A 260 -11.96 1.73 2.28
CA TYR A 260 -13.32 1.20 2.55
C TYR A 260 -14.10 0.90 1.27
N CYS A 261 -13.91 1.70 0.21
CA CYS A 261 -14.56 1.49 -1.08
C CYS A 261 -14.05 0.24 -1.81
N HIS A 262 -12.73 -0.01 -1.73
CA HIS A 262 -12.07 -1.00 -2.59
C HIS A 262 -11.55 -2.23 -1.86
N ARG A 263 -11.73 -2.32 -0.52
CA ARG A 263 -11.39 -3.51 0.25
C ARG A 263 -12.06 -4.75 -0.33
N ASP A 264 -11.31 -5.85 -0.36
CA ASP A 264 -11.88 -7.17 -0.56
C ASP A 264 -12.40 -7.71 0.79
N TRP A 265 -13.72 -7.68 0.95
CA TRP A 265 -14.38 -8.11 2.19
C TRP A 265 -14.38 -9.63 2.39
N THR A 266 -13.92 -10.40 1.41
CA THR A 266 -13.72 -11.84 1.54
C THR A 266 -12.42 -12.19 2.29
N LEU A 267 -11.51 -11.24 2.44
CA LEU A 267 -10.23 -11.43 3.12
C LEU A 267 -10.34 -11.06 4.60
N SER A 268 -9.69 -11.85 5.45
CA SER A 268 -9.70 -11.67 6.91
C SER A 268 -8.81 -10.54 7.44
N GLY A 269 -7.99 -9.89 6.59
CA GLY A 269 -7.11 -8.79 7.01
C GLY A 269 -7.89 -7.54 7.44
N ASP A 270 -7.29 -6.68 8.26
CA ASP A 270 -7.90 -5.43 8.72
C ASP A 270 -7.46 -4.24 7.86
N ILE A 271 -8.31 -3.22 7.73
CA ILE A 271 -7.87 -1.89 7.31
C ILE A 271 -7.01 -1.33 8.43
N LYS A 272 -5.84 -0.77 8.07
CA LYS A 272 -4.93 -0.16 9.04
C LYS A 272 -4.45 1.20 8.53
N VAL A 273 -4.33 2.15 9.47
CA VAL A 273 -3.63 3.41 9.25
C VAL A 273 -2.51 3.50 10.27
N GLU A 274 -1.30 3.67 9.78
CA GLU A 274 -0.09 3.78 10.58
C GLU A 274 0.57 5.14 10.30
N VAL A 275 0.82 5.90 11.35
CA VAL A 275 1.44 7.23 11.28
C VAL A 275 2.84 7.14 11.86
N TYR A 276 3.83 7.58 11.08
CA TYR A 276 5.24 7.69 11.43
C TYR A 276 5.66 9.16 11.38
N ASP A 277 6.86 9.47 11.83
CA ASP A 277 7.35 10.85 11.75
C ASP A 277 7.54 11.33 10.30
N ASP A 278 7.92 10.42 9.38
CA ASP A 278 8.24 10.73 7.98
C ASP A 278 7.10 10.43 6.99
N ARG A 279 6.08 9.67 7.36
CA ARG A 279 5.00 9.22 6.47
C ARG A 279 3.76 8.76 7.22
N SER A 280 2.66 8.61 6.49
CA SER A 280 1.50 7.80 6.89
C SER A 280 1.32 6.65 5.90
N MET A 281 1.03 5.44 6.38
CA MET A 281 0.79 4.25 5.59
C MET A 281 -0.64 3.78 5.80
N ILE A 282 -1.36 3.55 4.71
CA ILE A 282 -2.76 3.14 4.71
C ILE A 282 -2.87 1.79 4.00
N PHE A 283 -3.36 0.77 4.71
CA PHE A 283 -3.41 -0.62 4.28
C PHE A 283 -4.85 -1.03 4.00
N SER A 284 -5.11 -1.56 2.81
CA SER A 284 -6.40 -2.14 2.42
C SER A 284 -6.22 -3.58 1.97
N PRO A 285 -6.92 -4.57 2.57
CA PRO A 285 -6.91 -5.94 2.08
C PRO A 285 -7.53 -6.05 0.68
N GLY A 286 -6.90 -6.85 -0.18
CA GLY A 286 -7.32 -7.10 -1.56
C GLY A 286 -6.57 -6.28 -2.59
N SER A 287 -6.26 -6.92 -3.71
CA SER A 287 -5.58 -6.30 -4.84
C SER A 287 -6.46 -5.28 -5.56
N ILE A 288 -5.87 -4.54 -6.47
CA ILE A 288 -6.61 -3.70 -7.42
C ILE A 288 -7.55 -4.59 -8.25
N PRO A 289 -8.83 -4.18 -8.44
CA PRO A 289 -9.79 -4.99 -9.20
C PRO A 289 -9.36 -5.21 -10.65
N ASN A 290 -9.52 -6.44 -11.11
CA ASN A 290 -9.55 -6.93 -12.49
C ASN A 290 -8.75 -6.14 -13.54
N GLY A 291 -7.45 -6.44 -13.66
CA GLY A 291 -6.63 -6.01 -14.78
C GLY A 291 -6.26 -4.51 -14.81
N LEU A 292 -6.71 -3.72 -13.84
CA LEU A 292 -6.27 -2.36 -13.69
C LEU A 292 -4.83 -2.31 -13.19
N THR A 293 -4.07 -1.35 -13.69
CA THR A 293 -2.76 -0.97 -13.16
C THR A 293 -2.87 0.38 -12.44
N LEU A 294 -1.89 0.71 -11.61
CA LEU A 294 -1.81 2.04 -10.99
C LEU A 294 -1.81 3.16 -12.05
N GLU A 295 -1.17 2.92 -13.19
CA GLU A 295 -1.14 3.88 -14.30
C GLU A 295 -2.53 4.08 -14.91
N ASN A 296 -3.29 2.99 -15.12
CA ASN A 296 -4.68 3.08 -15.57
C ASN A 296 -5.51 3.94 -14.61
N ILE A 297 -5.35 3.74 -13.29
CA ILE A 297 -6.08 4.49 -12.27
C ILE A 297 -5.67 5.96 -12.26
N LYS A 298 -4.38 6.27 -12.38
CA LYS A 298 -3.88 7.66 -12.53
C LYS A 298 -4.46 8.36 -13.77
N ASN A 299 -4.71 7.60 -14.83
CA ASN A 299 -5.34 8.09 -16.04
C ASN A 299 -6.89 8.15 -15.97
N GLY A 300 -7.47 7.82 -14.80
CA GLY A 300 -8.91 7.95 -14.55
C GLY A 300 -9.72 6.70 -14.88
N MET A 301 -9.08 5.57 -15.19
CA MET A 301 -9.80 4.30 -15.31
C MET A 301 -10.20 3.79 -13.93
N THR A 302 -11.36 3.15 -13.85
CA THR A 302 -11.90 2.60 -12.60
C THR A 302 -12.46 1.21 -12.80
N ALA A 303 -12.38 0.39 -11.78
CA ALA A 303 -13.15 -0.85 -11.67
C ALA A 303 -13.99 -0.80 -10.40
N LYS A 304 -15.24 -1.21 -10.53
CA LYS A 304 -16.18 -1.17 -9.42
C LYS A 304 -16.05 -2.41 -8.54
N ARG A 305 -15.72 -2.21 -7.28
CA ARG A 305 -15.86 -3.19 -6.21
C ARG A 305 -16.78 -2.58 -5.15
N ASN A 306 -17.56 -3.39 -4.46
CA ASN A 306 -18.44 -2.94 -3.36
C ASN A 306 -19.42 -1.82 -3.78
N GLN A 307 -20.17 -2.04 -4.86
CA GLN A 307 -21.04 -1.01 -5.45
C GLN A 307 -22.12 -0.50 -4.48
N ILE A 308 -22.64 -1.38 -3.61
CA ILE A 308 -23.65 -1.02 -2.60
C ILE A 308 -23.04 -0.10 -1.55
N ILE A 309 -21.86 -0.49 -1.00
CA ILE A 309 -21.15 0.33 -0.02
C ILE A 309 -20.75 1.67 -0.62
N VAL A 310 -20.18 1.67 -1.84
CA VAL A 310 -19.80 2.88 -2.57
C VAL A 310 -21.00 3.80 -2.78
N SER A 311 -22.17 3.25 -3.15
CA SER A 311 -23.39 4.03 -3.33
C SER A 311 -23.88 4.68 -2.02
N VAL A 312 -23.76 3.98 -0.88
CA VAL A 312 -24.10 4.55 0.44
C VAL A 312 -23.12 5.65 0.83
N LEU A 313 -21.80 5.43 0.65
CA LEU A 313 -20.79 6.43 0.93
C LEU A 313 -20.92 7.69 0.06
N ASP A 314 -21.29 7.54 -1.21
CA ASP A 314 -21.57 8.65 -2.12
C ASP A 314 -22.79 9.46 -1.68
N LYS A 315 -23.91 8.80 -1.37
CA LYS A 315 -25.12 9.46 -0.84
C LYS A 315 -24.88 10.20 0.46
N LEU A 316 -24.03 9.68 1.32
CA LEU A 316 -23.62 10.32 2.57
C LEU A 316 -22.48 11.36 2.40
N GLU A 317 -22.07 11.64 1.15
CA GLU A 317 -21.03 12.61 0.80
C GLU A 317 -19.62 12.30 1.34
N TYR A 318 -19.34 11.04 1.65
CA TYR A 318 -17.97 10.61 2.01
C TYR A 318 -17.05 10.56 0.80
N ILE A 319 -17.59 10.28 -0.37
CA ILE A 319 -16.84 10.16 -1.62
C ILE A 319 -17.59 10.84 -2.76
N GLU A 320 -16.84 11.14 -3.82
CA GLU A 320 -17.40 11.49 -5.12
C GLU A 320 -17.17 10.28 -6.06
N ASN A 321 -18.23 9.63 -6.49
CA ASN A 321 -18.15 8.43 -7.34
C ASN A 321 -17.75 8.76 -8.78
N TYR A 322 -16.60 9.44 -8.99
CA TYR A 322 -16.14 9.97 -10.29
C TYR A 322 -14.73 9.55 -10.68
N ALA A 323 -14.13 8.55 -10.01
CA ALA A 323 -12.76 8.07 -10.26
C ALA A 323 -11.67 9.16 -10.24
N SER A 324 -11.87 10.20 -9.45
CA SER A 324 -10.94 11.34 -9.34
C SER A 324 -9.98 11.26 -8.15
N GLY A 325 -10.23 10.32 -7.22
CA GLY A 325 -9.58 10.27 -5.92
C GLY A 325 -8.07 10.11 -5.98
N VAL A 326 -7.58 9.09 -6.67
CA VAL A 326 -6.13 8.86 -6.79
C VAL A 326 -5.44 10.02 -7.51
N ARG A 327 -6.08 10.61 -8.52
CA ARG A 327 -5.55 11.81 -9.21
C ARG A 327 -5.42 13.00 -8.26
N ARG A 328 -6.37 13.19 -7.35
CA ARG A 328 -6.31 14.25 -6.31
C ARG A 328 -5.14 14.01 -5.35
N ILE A 329 -4.92 12.75 -4.92
CA ILE A 329 -3.77 12.42 -4.08
C ILE A 329 -2.47 12.85 -4.74
N PHE A 330 -2.24 12.49 -6.02
CA PHE A 330 -1.01 12.88 -6.73
C PHE A 330 -0.93 14.38 -6.98
N LYS A 331 -2.05 15.05 -7.25
CA LYS A 331 -2.11 16.52 -7.44
C LYS A 331 -1.71 17.26 -6.17
N ASP A 332 -2.18 16.82 -5.01
CA ASP A 332 -1.83 17.44 -3.72
C ASP A 332 -0.35 17.31 -3.37
N TYR A 333 0.36 16.37 -4.01
CA TYR A 333 1.80 16.17 -3.89
C TYR A 333 2.61 16.70 -5.07
N GLU A 334 1.99 17.44 -6.02
CA GLU A 334 2.66 17.87 -7.24
C GLU A 334 3.88 18.77 -6.97
N SER A 335 3.81 19.63 -5.96
CA SER A 335 4.89 20.54 -5.56
C SER A 335 5.92 19.93 -4.62
N PHE A 336 5.80 18.65 -4.22
CA PHE A 336 6.70 17.99 -3.27
C PHE A 336 7.66 17.04 -3.98
N ASP A 337 8.90 16.93 -3.47
CA ASP A 337 9.91 16.03 -4.03
C ASP A 337 9.48 14.57 -3.93
N LYS A 338 9.01 14.15 -2.75
CA LYS A 338 8.50 12.81 -2.52
C LYS A 338 7.05 12.70 -2.96
N LYS A 339 6.76 11.78 -3.86
CA LYS A 339 5.40 11.49 -4.36
C LYS A 339 4.77 10.35 -3.57
N PRO A 340 3.42 10.25 -3.53
CA PRO A 340 2.74 9.11 -2.96
C PRO A 340 3.18 7.81 -3.63
N GLU A 341 3.38 6.77 -2.83
CA GLU A 341 3.73 5.44 -3.31
C GLU A 341 2.60 4.45 -3.08
N TYR A 342 2.46 3.52 -4.01
CA TYR A 342 1.49 2.44 -3.96
C TYR A 342 2.21 1.11 -4.08
N TYR A 343 2.20 0.32 -3.01
CA TYR A 343 2.58 -1.07 -3.07
C TYR A 343 1.33 -1.91 -3.32
N ILE A 344 1.31 -2.67 -4.41
CA ILE A 344 0.17 -3.47 -4.86
C ILE A 344 0.59 -4.92 -4.90
N SER A 345 -0.16 -5.77 -4.21
CA SER A 345 -0.01 -7.22 -4.20
C SER A 345 -1.37 -7.91 -4.31
N ASP A 346 -1.38 -9.22 -4.48
CA ASP A 346 -2.62 -10.00 -4.53
C ASP A 346 -3.41 -9.95 -3.20
N ASN A 347 -2.71 -9.70 -2.09
CA ASN A 347 -3.30 -9.70 -0.75
C ASN A 347 -3.69 -8.31 -0.25
N GLY A 348 -3.22 -7.25 -0.88
CA GLY A 348 -3.53 -5.91 -0.42
C GLY A 348 -2.85 -4.79 -1.19
N VAL A 349 -3.34 -3.59 -0.91
CA VAL A 349 -2.77 -2.32 -1.38
C VAL A 349 -2.30 -1.53 -0.17
N ILE A 350 -1.09 -0.97 -0.26
CA ILE A 350 -0.54 -0.03 0.72
C ILE A 350 -0.32 1.30 0.03
N VAL A 351 -0.91 2.35 0.56
CA VAL A 351 -0.68 3.73 0.13
C VAL A 351 0.23 4.40 1.13
N THR A 352 1.38 4.90 0.66
CA THR A 352 2.32 5.67 1.48
C THR A 352 2.21 7.14 1.10
N LEU A 353 1.86 7.97 2.09
CA LEU A 353 1.79 9.43 2.00
C LEU A 353 2.93 10.01 2.82
N TYR A 354 3.88 10.68 2.18
CA TYR A 354 5.06 11.24 2.84
C TYR A 354 4.76 12.55 3.56
N ASN A 355 5.34 12.70 4.76
CA ASN A 355 5.31 13.93 5.52
C ASN A 355 6.14 15.01 4.81
N ARG A 356 5.48 16.06 4.34
CA ARG A 356 6.12 17.16 3.61
C ARG A 356 6.97 18.08 4.49
N ASN A 357 6.77 18.03 5.79
CA ASN A 357 7.51 18.83 6.77
C ASN A 357 8.67 18.05 7.39
N TYR A 358 8.79 16.75 7.08
CA TYR A 358 9.83 15.89 7.63
C TYR A 358 11.17 16.20 7.00
N ILE A 359 12.13 16.53 7.84
CA ILE A 359 13.53 16.71 7.46
C ILE A 359 14.30 15.57 8.09
N LYS A 360 14.78 14.64 7.27
CA LYS A 360 15.65 13.56 7.75
C LYS A 360 16.92 14.17 8.30
N ASN A 361 17.15 14.06 9.60
CA ASN A 361 18.44 14.44 10.21
C ASN A 361 19.50 13.40 9.78
N ILE A 362 20.09 13.59 8.62
CA ILE A 362 21.05 12.64 8.00
C ILE A 362 22.32 12.44 8.84
N ASP A 363 22.56 13.24 9.88
CA ASP A 363 23.81 13.21 10.64
C ASP A 363 23.69 13.08 12.17
N THR A 364 22.52 12.83 12.74
CA THR A 364 22.43 12.66 14.21
C THR A 364 22.98 11.31 14.68
N GLN A 365 23.00 10.28 13.85
CA GLN A 365 23.54 8.96 14.23
C GLN A 365 25.07 8.95 14.36
N LYS A 366 25.81 9.85 13.70
CA LYS A 366 27.27 9.98 13.89
C LYS A 366 27.66 10.83 15.11
N ILE A 367 26.68 11.54 15.71
CA ILE A 367 26.93 12.38 16.89
C ILE A 367 26.45 11.67 18.18
N THR A 368 25.52 10.69 18.08
CA THR A 368 25.02 9.92 19.23
C THR A 368 25.92 8.74 19.63
N ASP A 369 26.94 8.37 18.85
CA ASP A 369 28.00 7.43 19.29
C ASP A 369 28.99 8.03 20.28
N ILE A 370 28.81 9.29 20.66
CA ILE A 370 29.48 9.85 21.84
C ILE A 370 28.62 9.49 23.04
N LYS A 371 29.01 8.41 23.73
CA LYS A 371 28.43 7.87 24.93
C LYS A 371 27.88 8.94 25.88
N TYR A 372 26.55 9.00 26.03
CA TYR A 372 25.92 9.61 27.19
C TYR A 372 25.85 8.55 28.30
N GLU A 373 26.88 8.47 29.15
CA GLU A 373 26.72 7.92 30.48
C GLU A 373 25.95 8.92 31.35
N ASN A 374 24.78 8.48 31.73
CA ASN A 374 23.93 8.88 32.86
C ASN A 374 24.18 10.23 33.56
N ARG A 375 23.21 11.12 33.45
CA ARG A 375 22.66 11.86 34.62
C ARG A 375 21.20 12.20 34.37
N ASN A 376 20.36 11.71 35.28
CA ASN A 376 18.94 12.08 35.44
C ASN A 376 18.82 13.58 35.59
N ASP A 377 17.99 14.22 34.76
CA ASP A 377 17.19 15.38 35.18
C ASP A 377 16.03 15.59 34.22
N THR A 378 14.86 15.39 34.74
CA THR A 378 13.54 15.71 34.19
C THR A 378 13.37 17.23 34.12
N GLN A 379 13.18 17.75 32.93
CA GLN A 379 12.59 19.04 32.47
C GLN A 379 13.45 19.72 31.42
N ASN A 380 12.97 19.72 30.14
CA ASN A 380 13.25 20.70 29.06
C ASN A 380 13.45 20.10 27.67
N ASP A 381 12.45 19.42 27.11
CA ASP A 381 12.55 18.87 25.73
C ASP A 381 12.50 19.95 24.63
N THR A 382 11.85 21.08 24.86
CA THR A 382 11.73 22.17 23.86
C THR A 382 12.97 23.05 23.73
N GLN A 383 13.83 23.13 24.74
CA GLN A 383 15.06 23.90 24.69
C GLN A 383 16.22 23.14 24.02
N ASN A 384 16.22 21.82 24.07
CA ASN A 384 17.25 20.97 23.50
C ASN A 384 17.29 21.00 21.97
N ASP A 385 16.15 21.04 21.29
CA ASP A 385 16.08 21.06 19.83
C ASP A 385 16.57 22.38 19.22
N THR A 386 16.30 23.49 19.90
CA THR A 386 16.77 24.80 19.46
C THR A 386 18.29 24.92 19.63
N GLN A 387 18.88 24.32 20.65
CA GLN A 387 20.32 24.31 20.89
C GLN A 387 21.05 23.41 19.87
N LYS A 388 20.53 22.20 19.60
CA LYS A 388 21.10 21.27 18.61
C LYS A 388 21.18 21.91 17.22
N ASN A 389 20.15 22.58 16.77
CA ASN A 389 20.13 23.30 15.50
C ASN A 389 21.16 24.44 15.44
N ARG A 390 21.31 25.21 16.53
CA ARG A 390 22.32 26.27 16.59
C ARG A 390 23.73 25.70 16.52
N ILE A 391 24.04 24.62 17.25
CA ILE A 391 25.33 23.94 17.25
C ILE A 391 25.71 23.51 15.84
N LYS A 392 24.77 22.94 15.07
CA LYS A 392 25.00 22.53 13.68
C LYS A 392 25.39 23.72 12.82
N ILE A 393 24.67 24.81 12.87
CA ILE A 393 24.95 26.02 12.09
C ILE A 393 26.32 26.61 12.50
N ILE A 394 26.65 26.60 13.79
CA ILE A 394 27.95 27.05 14.29
C ILE A 394 29.10 26.22 13.66
N LEU A 395 28.98 24.88 13.61
CA LEU A 395 29.99 24.02 13.01
C LEU A 395 30.12 24.25 11.51
N ASP A 396 29.03 24.48 10.79
CA ASP A 396 29.12 24.81 9.35
C ASP A 396 29.78 26.18 9.10
N LEU A 397 29.44 27.16 9.91
CA LEU A 397 30.11 28.48 9.84
C LEU A 397 31.63 28.40 10.14
N VAL A 398 32.01 27.52 11.06
CA VAL A 398 33.45 27.29 11.39
C VAL A 398 34.14 26.52 10.24
N LYS A 399 33.48 25.60 9.57
CA LYS A 399 34.01 24.91 8.37
C LYS A 399 34.26 25.89 7.23
N GLU A 400 33.30 26.78 6.96
CA GLU A 400 33.42 27.80 5.91
C GLU A 400 34.49 28.83 6.22
N LYS A 401 34.56 29.29 7.48
CA LYS A 401 35.52 30.32 7.92
C LYS A 401 36.13 29.94 9.28
N PRO A 402 37.23 29.19 9.32
CA PRO A 402 37.88 28.78 10.59
C PRO A 402 38.29 29.93 11.50
N SER A 403 38.49 31.14 10.97
CA SER A 403 38.80 32.36 11.73
C SER A 403 37.55 33.15 12.19
N ILE A 404 36.36 32.59 12.06
CA ILE A 404 35.09 33.27 12.44
C ILE A 404 35.08 33.62 13.93
N THR A 405 34.67 34.84 14.24
CA THR A 405 34.57 35.31 15.62
C THR A 405 33.19 35.05 16.22
N ILE A 406 33.12 34.95 17.54
CA ILE A 406 31.83 34.80 18.26
C ILE A 406 30.88 35.96 17.89
N LYS A 407 31.39 37.16 17.64
CA LYS A 407 30.56 38.32 17.25
C LYS A 407 29.93 38.10 15.85
N GLU A 408 30.66 37.54 14.91
CA GLU A 408 30.16 37.21 13.56
C GLU A 408 29.12 36.07 13.61
N ILE A 409 29.37 35.08 14.46
CA ILE A 409 28.39 33.99 14.69
C ILE A 409 27.09 34.54 15.27
N CYS A 410 27.17 35.42 16.26
CA CYS A 410 25.99 36.09 16.83
C CYS A 410 25.20 36.88 15.80
N LEU A 411 25.85 37.59 14.90
CA LEU A 411 25.22 38.38 13.83
C LEU A 411 24.55 37.48 12.79
N LYS A 412 25.20 36.41 12.37
CA LYS A 412 24.62 35.45 11.39
C LYS A 412 23.44 34.67 11.93
N LEU A 413 23.51 34.23 13.19
CA LEU A 413 22.45 33.46 13.85
C LEU A 413 21.35 34.30 14.49
N LYS A 414 21.58 35.65 14.61
CA LYS A 414 20.68 36.57 15.34
C LYS A 414 20.42 36.14 16.79
N VAL A 415 21.44 35.61 17.46
CA VAL A 415 21.37 35.05 18.82
C VAL A 415 22.30 35.85 19.74
N SER A 416 21.89 35.95 21.01
CA SER A 416 22.65 36.70 22.01
C SER A 416 24.04 36.10 22.27
N ARG A 417 25.02 36.97 22.59
CA ARG A 417 26.40 36.55 22.86
C ARG A 417 26.56 35.52 23.98
N PRO A 418 25.80 35.59 25.11
CA PRO A 418 25.84 34.58 26.16
C PRO A 418 25.40 33.20 25.69
N THR A 419 24.42 33.13 24.79
CA THR A 419 23.91 31.87 24.23
C THR A 419 24.96 31.21 23.32
N ILE A 420 25.55 31.97 22.38
CA ILE A 420 26.62 31.45 21.51
C ILE A 420 27.84 31.08 22.35
N TYR A 421 28.17 31.82 23.39
CA TYR A 421 29.26 31.49 24.27
C TYR A 421 29.07 30.16 25.00
N ARG A 422 27.84 29.85 25.47
CA ARG A 422 27.50 28.56 26.06
C ARG A 422 27.64 27.42 25.04
N ASP A 423 27.12 27.62 23.82
CA ASP A 423 27.18 26.62 22.77
C ASP A 423 28.64 26.35 22.35
N MET A 424 29.48 27.39 22.22
CA MET A 424 30.92 27.26 21.93
C MET A 424 31.71 26.61 23.08
N LYS A 425 31.33 26.91 24.33
CA LYS A 425 31.90 26.27 25.52
C LYS A 425 31.54 24.80 25.55
N TYR A 426 30.31 24.45 25.29
CA TYR A 426 29.84 23.09 25.19
C TYR A 426 30.61 22.29 24.11
N LEU A 427 30.81 22.86 22.91
CA LEU A 427 31.57 22.21 21.84
C LEU A 427 33.03 22.00 22.20
N LYS A 428 33.65 22.89 23.00
CA LYS A 428 35.02 22.73 23.50
C LYS A 428 35.13 21.63 24.57
N GLU A 429 34.21 21.64 25.55
CA GLU A 429 34.18 20.65 26.65
C GLU A 429 33.95 19.24 26.15
N ASN A 430 33.22 19.09 25.03
CA ASN A 430 33.00 17.81 24.37
C ASN A 430 34.03 17.46 23.27
N ASN A 431 35.16 18.16 23.23
CA ASN A 431 36.27 17.92 22.27
C ASN A 431 35.84 17.96 20.78
N VAL A 432 34.73 18.65 20.45
CA VAL A 432 34.27 18.82 19.05
C VAL A 432 34.94 19.99 18.38
N LEU A 433 35.27 21.07 19.15
CA LEU A 433 35.95 22.25 18.67
C LEU A 433 37.17 22.58 19.55
N GLU A 434 38.27 22.95 18.91
CA GLU A 434 39.46 23.50 19.56
C GLU A 434 39.83 24.83 18.93
N TYR A 435 40.29 25.77 19.75
CA TYR A 435 40.83 27.04 19.26
C TYR A 435 42.34 27.02 19.31
N GLN A 436 42.98 27.09 18.14
CA GLN A 436 44.46 27.11 18.04
C GLN A 436 44.95 28.48 17.63
N GLY A 437 45.93 28.97 18.37
CA GLY A 437 46.58 30.25 18.12
C GLY A 437 46.24 31.34 19.13
N SER A 438 46.72 32.57 18.88
CA SER A 438 46.49 33.71 19.76
C SER A 438 45.03 34.20 19.67
N SER A 439 44.55 34.89 20.72
CA SER A 439 43.16 35.41 20.80
C SER A 439 42.77 36.34 19.62
N LYS A 440 43.74 36.93 18.90
CA LYS A 440 43.49 37.82 17.74
C LYS A 440 43.76 37.20 16.38
N LYS A 441 44.49 36.08 16.28
CA LYS A 441 44.90 35.42 15.01
C LYS A 441 44.72 33.90 15.04
N GLY A 442 43.96 33.38 15.99
CA GLY A 442 43.70 31.96 16.09
C GLY A 442 42.59 31.45 15.15
N LYS A 443 42.50 30.13 15.01
CA LYS A 443 41.53 29.43 14.19
C LYS A 443 40.81 28.37 15.01
N TRP A 444 39.54 28.13 14.70
CA TRP A 444 38.77 27.04 15.21
C TRP A 444 39.11 25.78 14.39
N ILE A 445 39.32 24.67 15.06
CA ILE A 445 39.54 23.37 14.45
C ILE A 445 38.45 22.44 14.92
N ILE A 446 37.79 21.79 13.97
CA ILE A 446 36.81 20.73 14.25
C ILE A 446 37.61 19.44 14.40
N LYS A 447 37.56 18.84 15.58
CA LYS A 447 38.15 17.53 15.82
C LYS A 447 37.23 16.44 15.29
N LYS A 448 37.81 15.45 14.63
CA LYS A 448 37.11 14.28 14.10
C LYS A 448 36.71 13.32 15.23
#